data_8905f0aaeab84620da1bdd65306661cb
#
_entry.id   8905f0aaeab84620da1bdd65306661cb
#
_cell.length_a   1.000
_cell.length_b   1.000
_cell.length_c   1.000
_cell.angle_alpha   90.00
_cell.angle_beta   90.00
_cell.angle_gamma   90.00
#
_symmetry.space_group_name_H-M   'P 1'
#
loop_
_entity.id
_entity.type
_entity.pdbx_description
1 polymer ?
#
loop_
_entity_poly.entity_id
_entity_poly.type
_entity_poly.pdbx_seq_one_letter_code
_entity_poly.pdbx_strand_id
1 'polypeptide(L)'
;MHQEKETAMTEPVLKVANYNVDFWVDGVWYPAAIDMNYEVHPGKTLAIVGESGSGKSSSSMGLMGLLASNARTSGTVEVKGVDMLTASPATVRKYRGKEVAYIFQEPMTALNPVYTIGFQIVETLRTHFPMGPAAAKERAIELLTMVDIPNPAASFDKYPHQLSGGQKQRAMIAVALACDPALLVADEPTTALDVTVQAEILDLMRDLRTKLNSGILLITHDMGVVADMADEILVMKDGMTVEHDTADNIFNRPKHPYTQQLLAAVPKLGSVAVRELKHEGTSKPAPVLKIDDVTIEYPKRGRIPAFKAVQDFNLEIYPGEIVGLVGESGSGKTTIGRASIGLLPIKSGSISVSGNEIVHGNTKKLAAIRRHTGIVFQDPASSLNPRLPIGESIGEPIMLAGIAKGDELQRRVEDLLDSVELPRSYRNRYPHELSGGQRQRVGIARALALTPDLLIADEPTSALDVSVQARFLDLLQGLQEELKFACLFITHDLGVVDILSHRIAVMQHGRLVEEGPRDVILKNPRDPYTQRLIAAVPIPDPAEQKKRREARLAAK
;
A
#
# COMPACT_ATOMS: atom_id res chain seq x y z
N MET A 1 49.98 -19.19 -3.48
CA MET A 1 49.46 -19.27 -2.11
C MET A 1 48.55 -18.06 -1.87
N HIS A 2 47.30 -18.13 -2.31
CA HIS A 2 46.24 -17.23 -1.89
C HIS A 2 45.47 -17.96 -0.77
N GLN A 3 45.67 -17.52 0.46
CA GLN A 3 44.82 -17.93 1.57
C GLN A 3 43.47 -17.26 1.37
N GLU A 4 42.45 -18.06 1.11
CA GLU A 4 41.05 -17.71 1.30
C GLU A 4 40.90 -17.31 2.78
N LYS A 5 40.58 -16.05 3.03
CA LYS A 5 40.09 -15.61 4.33
C LYS A 5 38.70 -16.25 4.48
N GLU A 6 38.60 -17.36 5.18
CA GLU A 6 37.36 -17.78 5.82
C GLU A 6 36.83 -16.60 6.64
N THR A 7 35.78 -16.00 6.16
CA THR A 7 35.01 -15.00 6.92
C THR A 7 34.41 -15.76 8.09
N ALA A 8 34.94 -15.56 9.29
CA ALA A 8 34.35 -16.08 10.52
C ALA A 8 32.86 -15.67 10.48
N MET A 9 31.95 -16.65 10.44
CA MET A 9 30.52 -16.40 10.55
C MET A 9 30.27 -15.72 11.89
N THR A 10 29.88 -14.46 11.87
CA THR A 10 29.49 -13.72 13.08
C THR A 10 28.23 -14.39 13.65
N GLU A 11 28.13 -14.53 14.97
CA GLU A 11 26.94 -15.11 15.63
C GLU A 11 25.68 -14.37 15.18
N PRO A 12 24.58 -15.08 14.89
CA PRO A 12 23.33 -14.47 14.47
C PRO A 12 22.74 -13.60 15.59
N VAL A 13 22.13 -12.46 15.23
CA VAL A 13 21.38 -11.63 16.19
C VAL A 13 20.00 -12.21 16.47
N LEU A 14 19.45 -12.98 15.54
CA LEU A 14 18.22 -13.75 15.70
C LEU A 14 18.44 -15.15 15.16
N LYS A 15 18.05 -16.16 15.96
CA LYS A 15 18.00 -17.55 15.55
C LYS A 15 16.64 -18.13 15.88
N VAL A 16 15.98 -18.70 14.89
CA VAL A 16 14.64 -19.29 14.98
C VAL A 16 14.75 -20.76 14.58
N ALA A 17 14.26 -21.66 15.45
CA ALA A 17 14.31 -23.10 15.21
C ALA A 17 13.00 -23.79 15.62
N ASN A 18 12.45 -24.60 14.72
CA ASN A 18 11.19 -25.36 14.89
C ASN A 18 10.05 -24.51 15.42
N TYR A 19 9.99 -23.23 14.98
CA TYR A 19 9.09 -22.24 15.52
C TYR A 19 7.69 -22.36 14.92
N ASN A 20 6.68 -22.41 15.81
CA ASN A 20 5.28 -22.53 15.41
C ASN A 20 4.44 -21.45 16.10
N VAL A 21 3.38 -21.02 15.41
CA VAL A 21 2.35 -20.11 15.91
C VAL A 21 0.98 -20.70 15.59
N ASP A 22 0.14 -20.89 16.62
CA ASP A 22 -1.25 -21.32 16.46
C ASP A 22 -2.21 -20.32 17.11
N PHE A 23 -3.40 -20.18 16.55
CA PHE A 23 -4.52 -19.39 17.10
C PHE A 23 -5.69 -20.28 17.47
N TRP A 24 -6.27 -20.04 18.67
CA TRP A 24 -7.50 -20.69 19.11
C TRP A 24 -8.71 -19.93 18.56
N VAL A 25 -9.48 -20.57 17.69
CA VAL A 25 -10.69 -20.00 17.09
C VAL A 25 -11.80 -21.06 17.10
N ASP A 26 -12.95 -20.73 17.63
CA ASP A 26 -14.14 -21.60 17.66
C ASP A 26 -13.90 -23.03 18.15
N GLY A 27 -13.04 -23.19 19.18
CA GLY A 27 -12.78 -24.49 19.79
C GLY A 27 -11.69 -25.31 19.07
N VAL A 28 -11.00 -24.77 18.08
CA VAL A 28 -9.94 -25.45 17.30
C VAL A 28 -8.68 -24.59 17.23
N TRP A 29 -7.51 -25.24 17.24
CA TRP A 29 -6.24 -24.59 16.98
C TRP A 29 -5.95 -24.54 15.47
N TYR A 30 -5.76 -23.33 14.94
CA TYR A 30 -5.40 -23.07 13.55
C TYR A 30 -3.92 -22.65 13.49
N PRO A 31 -3.08 -23.39 12.76
CA PRO A 31 -1.68 -23.04 12.60
C PRO A 31 -1.54 -21.82 11.67
N ALA A 32 -0.78 -20.82 12.12
CA ALA A 32 -0.45 -19.61 11.33
C ALA A 32 1.01 -19.60 10.87
N ALA A 33 1.91 -20.25 11.62
CA ALA A 33 3.29 -20.50 11.21
C ALA A 33 3.68 -21.92 11.67
N ILE A 34 4.37 -22.68 10.80
CA ILE A 34 4.65 -24.09 10.99
C ILE A 34 6.12 -24.33 10.72
N ASP A 35 6.83 -24.86 11.73
CA ASP A 35 8.22 -25.33 11.65
C ASP A 35 9.17 -24.35 10.97
N MET A 36 9.13 -23.07 11.39
CA MET A 36 9.99 -22.04 10.81
C MET A 36 11.42 -22.18 11.34
N ASN A 37 12.38 -22.12 10.42
CA ASN A 37 13.81 -22.24 10.72
C ASN A 37 14.57 -21.20 9.89
N TYR A 38 15.22 -20.21 10.56
CA TYR A 38 16.03 -19.18 9.89
C TYR A 38 16.91 -18.42 10.89
N GLU A 39 17.89 -17.70 10.36
CA GLU A 39 18.80 -16.86 11.14
C GLU A 39 18.89 -15.46 10.50
N VAL A 40 19.12 -14.42 11.33
CA VAL A 40 19.44 -13.07 10.87
C VAL A 40 20.80 -12.66 11.46
N HIS A 41 21.71 -12.25 10.59
CA HIS A 41 23.05 -11.86 10.98
C HIS A 41 23.19 -10.34 11.12
N PRO A 42 24.17 -9.82 11.92
CA PRO A 42 24.45 -8.39 12.01
C PRO A 42 24.70 -7.78 10.63
N GLY A 43 24.13 -6.61 10.35
CA GLY A 43 24.30 -5.90 9.09
C GLY A 43 23.67 -6.58 7.87
N LYS A 44 22.88 -7.66 8.04
CA LYS A 44 22.18 -8.40 6.99
C LYS A 44 20.68 -8.19 7.08
N THR A 45 20.01 -8.36 5.93
CA THR A 45 18.54 -8.31 5.83
C THR A 45 18.02 -9.66 5.35
N LEU A 46 17.20 -10.32 6.17
CA LEU A 46 16.37 -11.44 5.76
C LEU A 46 14.96 -10.90 5.46
N ALA A 47 14.47 -11.12 4.23
CA ALA A 47 13.09 -10.79 3.89
C ALA A 47 12.20 -12.02 3.99
N ILE A 48 11.06 -11.91 4.67
CA ILE A 48 9.97 -12.90 4.67
C ILE A 48 8.89 -12.41 3.72
N VAL A 49 8.61 -13.17 2.67
CA VAL A 49 7.64 -12.82 1.61
C VAL A 49 6.55 -13.88 1.48
N GLY A 50 5.40 -13.52 0.90
CA GLY A 50 4.26 -14.40 0.65
C GLY A 50 2.96 -13.63 0.57
N GLU A 51 1.87 -14.31 0.21
CA GLU A 51 0.53 -13.71 0.13
C GLU A 51 -0.01 -13.29 1.50
N SER A 52 -1.06 -12.44 1.50
CA SER A 52 -1.79 -12.10 2.73
C SER A 52 -2.37 -13.36 3.37
N GLY A 53 -2.26 -13.46 4.68
CA GLY A 53 -2.70 -14.66 5.42
C GLY A 53 -1.69 -15.82 5.45
N SER A 54 -0.51 -15.72 4.80
CA SER A 54 0.52 -16.78 4.87
C SER A 54 1.24 -16.89 6.23
N GLY A 55 0.90 -16.03 7.22
CA GLY A 55 1.45 -16.11 8.59
C GLY A 55 2.65 -15.20 8.89
N LYS A 56 3.10 -14.36 7.95
CA LYS A 56 4.28 -13.48 8.10
C LYS A 56 4.24 -12.59 9.33
N SER A 57 3.22 -11.74 9.44
CA SER A 57 3.08 -10.82 10.59
C SER A 57 2.81 -11.56 11.90
N SER A 58 2.05 -12.68 11.86
CA SER A 58 1.83 -13.52 13.03
C SER A 58 3.14 -14.14 13.54
N SER A 59 3.99 -14.65 12.63
CA SER A 59 5.29 -15.21 13.01
C SER A 59 6.19 -14.13 13.61
N SER A 60 6.30 -12.95 13.00
CA SER A 60 7.16 -11.87 13.49
C SER A 60 6.69 -11.25 14.82
N MET A 61 5.38 -11.07 15.02
CA MET A 61 4.83 -10.60 16.31
C MET A 61 5.05 -11.61 17.44
N GLY A 62 4.97 -12.91 17.11
CA GLY A 62 5.19 -13.98 18.07
C GLY A 62 6.63 -14.06 18.57
N LEU A 63 7.64 -13.68 17.76
CA LEU A 63 9.04 -13.59 18.18
C LEU A 63 9.22 -12.69 19.42
N MET A 64 8.38 -11.67 19.52
CA MET A 64 8.42 -10.69 20.60
C MET A 64 7.33 -10.91 21.65
N GLY A 65 6.52 -11.98 21.53
CA GLY A 65 5.39 -12.21 22.43
C GLY A 65 4.34 -11.09 22.37
N LEU A 66 4.06 -10.55 21.17
CA LEU A 66 3.08 -9.49 20.93
C LEU A 66 1.74 -10.04 20.39
N LEU A 67 1.59 -11.36 20.30
CA LEU A 67 0.36 -12.00 19.84
C LEU A 67 -0.78 -11.82 20.86
N ALA A 68 -2.01 -11.94 20.34
CA ALA A 68 -3.21 -11.94 21.17
C ALA A 68 -3.25 -13.13 22.14
N SER A 69 -4.06 -13.05 23.20
CA SER A 69 -4.15 -14.07 24.27
C SER A 69 -4.67 -15.43 23.81
N ASN A 70 -5.33 -15.49 22.64
CA ASN A 70 -5.78 -16.74 22.03
C ASN A 70 -4.71 -17.37 21.11
N ALA A 71 -3.47 -16.88 21.11
CA ALA A 71 -2.36 -17.47 20.39
C ALA A 71 -1.44 -18.25 21.34
N ARG A 72 -0.76 -19.26 20.78
CA ARG A 72 0.37 -19.95 21.43
C ARG A 72 1.53 -20.06 20.46
N THR A 73 2.74 -20.12 21.03
CA THR A 73 3.99 -20.31 20.30
C THR A 73 4.75 -21.52 20.86
N SER A 74 5.54 -22.18 20.01
CA SER A 74 6.44 -23.26 20.43
C SER A 74 7.71 -23.23 19.55
N GLY A 75 8.74 -23.99 19.96
CA GLY A 75 10.06 -23.97 19.33
C GLY A 75 11.03 -23.07 20.09
N THR A 76 12.03 -22.53 19.40
CA THR A 76 13.06 -21.66 20.00
C THR A 76 13.20 -20.37 19.20
N VAL A 77 13.29 -19.23 19.90
CA VAL A 77 13.50 -17.88 19.34
C VAL A 77 14.59 -17.20 20.15
N GLU A 78 15.82 -17.29 19.70
CA GLU A 78 16.97 -16.68 20.38
C GLU A 78 17.30 -15.30 19.78
N VAL A 79 17.26 -14.26 20.62
CA VAL A 79 17.77 -12.91 20.31
C VAL A 79 19.03 -12.71 21.13
N LYS A 80 20.18 -12.58 20.47
CA LYS A 80 21.49 -12.45 21.13
C LYS A 80 21.70 -13.51 22.23
N GLY A 81 21.35 -14.77 21.94
CA GLY A 81 21.53 -15.91 22.84
C GLY A 81 20.49 -16.05 23.96
N VAL A 82 19.45 -15.22 23.98
CA VAL A 82 18.33 -15.33 24.93
C VAL A 82 17.08 -15.84 24.21
N ASP A 83 16.56 -16.97 24.64
CA ASP A 83 15.31 -17.50 24.12
C ASP A 83 14.10 -16.69 24.62
N MET A 84 13.49 -15.96 23.73
CA MET A 84 12.38 -15.03 24.00
C MET A 84 11.08 -15.73 24.38
N LEU A 85 10.92 -17.03 24.03
CA LEU A 85 9.69 -17.78 24.32
C LEU A 85 9.68 -18.32 25.76
N THR A 86 10.85 -18.64 26.31
CA THR A 86 10.99 -19.21 27.65
C THR A 86 11.49 -18.20 28.69
N ALA A 87 11.98 -17.03 28.24
CA ALA A 87 12.47 -15.98 29.12
C ALA A 87 11.38 -15.40 30.03
N SER A 88 11.79 -14.94 31.22
CA SER A 88 10.86 -14.26 32.13
C SER A 88 10.25 -12.98 31.51
N PRO A 89 9.02 -12.60 31.87
CA PRO A 89 8.41 -11.34 31.38
C PRO A 89 9.27 -10.09 31.65
N ALA A 90 10.07 -10.11 32.70
CA ALA A 90 11.00 -9.03 33.02
C ALA A 90 12.19 -8.99 32.04
N THR A 91 12.72 -10.14 31.65
CA THR A 91 13.78 -10.26 30.63
C THR A 91 13.27 -9.82 29.27
N VAL A 92 12.12 -10.33 28.85
CA VAL A 92 11.48 -9.95 27.57
C VAL A 92 11.28 -8.42 27.49
N ARG A 93 10.80 -7.76 28.56
CA ARG A 93 10.66 -6.31 28.60
C ARG A 93 11.97 -5.56 28.45
N LYS A 94 13.07 -6.07 28.99
CA LYS A 94 14.42 -5.47 28.83
C LYS A 94 14.92 -5.56 27.39
N TYR A 95 14.55 -6.61 26.68
CA TYR A 95 14.97 -6.83 25.29
C TYR A 95 14.14 -6.01 24.30
N ARG A 96 12.80 -5.93 24.51
CA ARG A 96 11.91 -5.11 23.68
C ARG A 96 12.29 -3.65 23.72
N GLY A 97 12.49 -3.02 22.57
CA GLY A 97 12.88 -1.63 22.40
C GLY A 97 14.38 -1.37 22.59
N LYS A 98 15.16 -2.30 23.18
CA LYS A 98 16.59 -2.16 23.39
C LYS A 98 17.42 -3.06 22.48
N GLU A 99 17.27 -4.37 22.58
CA GLU A 99 18.01 -5.32 21.75
C GLU A 99 17.25 -5.66 20.46
N VAL A 100 15.92 -5.67 20.52
CA VAL A 100 15.04 -5.88 19.39
C VAL A 100 13.95 -4.82 19.34
N ALA A 101 13.81 -4.16 18.19
CA ALA A 101 12.76 -3.17 17.94
C ALA A 101 11.84 -3.61 16.81
N TYR A 102 10.62 -3.07 16.82
CA TYR A 102 9.57 -3.43 15.86
C TYR A 102 9.04 -2.16 15.16
N ILE A 103 9.03 -2.16 13.84
CA ILE A 103 8.35 -1.18 12.99
C ILE A 103 7.05 -1.84 12.53
N PHE A 104 5.91 -1.30 12.96
CA PHE A 104 4.58 -1.83 12.64
C PHE A 104 4.11 -1.37 11.25
N GLN A 105 3.21 -2.14 10.67
CA GLN A 105 2.62 -1.88 9.36
C GLN A 105 1.92 -0.51 9.28
N GLU A 106 1.20 -0.12 10.35
CA GLU A 106 0.46 1.13 10.42
C GLU A 106 1.03 2.08 11.48
N PRO A 107 1.67 3.20 11.10
CA PRO A 107 2.18 4.16 12.08
C PRO A 107 1.10 4.83 12.92
N MET A 108 -0.16 4.86 12.44
CA MET A 108 -1.29 5.44 13.17
C MET A 108 -1.72 4.60 14.37
N THR A 109 -1.53 3.29 14.32
CA THR A 109 -1.83 2.36 15.42
C THR A 109 -0.65 2.20 16.37
N ALA A 110 0.58 2.40 15.87
CA ALA A 110 1.80 2.27 16.64
C ALA A 110 2.11 3.51 17.49
N LEU A 111 1.85 4.73 16.96
CA LEU A 111 2.07 5.97 17.68
C LEU A 111 0.83 6.34 18.51
N ASN A 112 1.04 6.62 19.80
CA ASN A 112 -0.04 7.07 20.67
C ASN A 112 -0.49 8.50 20.29
N PRO A 113 -1.76 8.71 19.87
CA PRO A 113 -2.23 10.00 19.34
C PRO A 113 -2.32 11.12 20.40
N VAL A 114 -2.33 10.79 21.70
CA VAL A 114 -2.46 11.77 22.79
C VAL A 114 -1.13 12.24 23.37
N TYR A 115 0.00 11.67 22.90
CA TYR A 115 1.34 12.09 23.29
C TYR A 115 2.09 12.70 22.10
N THR A 116 2.99 13.65 22.39
CA THR A 116 3.87 14.22 21.36
C THR A 116 4.89 13.19 20.89
N ILE A 117 5.43 13.40 19.69
CA ILE A 117 6.46 12.51 19.13
C ILE A 117 7.69 12.47 20.04
N GLY A 118 8.13 13.64 20.49
CA GLY A 118 9.30 13.73 21.39
C GLY A 118 9.09 13.01 22.71
N PHE A 119 7.87 13.08 23.29
CA PHE A 119 7.55 12.35 24.51
C PHE A 119 7.74 10.84 24.31
N GLN A 120 7.23 10.26 23.22
CA GLN A 120 7.29 8.82 22.95
C GLN A 120 8.72 8.33 22.76
N ILE A 121 9.59 9.11 22.11
CA ILE A 121 11.01 8.79 21.98
C ILE A 121 11.72 8.88 23.35
N VAL A 122 11.47 9.95 24.12
CA VAL A 122 12.07 10.15 25.45
C VAL A 122 11.62 9.06 26.41
N GLU A 123 10.36 8.63 26.37
CA GLU A 123 9.84 7.53 27.19
C GLU A 123 10.63 6.24 26.93
N THR A 124 10.85 5.89 25.65
CA THR A 124 11.65 4.71 25.26
C THR A 124 13.08 4.81 25.80
N LEU A 125 13.74 5.94 25.57
CA LEU A 125 15.11 6.18 26.05
C LEU A 125 15.22 6.03 27.57
N ARG A 126 14.33 6.68 28.33
CA ARG A 126 14.37 6.67 29.80
C ARG A 126 13.91 5.36 30.43
N THR A 127 13.17 4.54 29.70
CA THR A 127 12.81 3.19 30.14
C THR A 127 14.04 2.27 30.15
N HIS A 128 14.96 2.45 29.20
CA HIS A 128 16.11 1.57 29.03
C HIS A 128 17.43 2.14 29.52
N PHE A 129 17.55 3.47 29.64
CA PHE A 129 18.77 4.15 30.06
C PHE A 129 18.51 5.13 31.22
N PRO A 130 19.43 5.27 32.16
CA PRO A 130 19.33 6.25 33.24
C PRO A 130 19.65 7.67 32.73
N MET A 131 18.82 8.19 31.84
CA MET A 131 19.01 9.52 31.23
C MET A 131 18.18 10.59 31.92
N GLY A 132 18.80 11.76 32.17
CA GLY A 132 18.07 12.95 32.61
C GLY A 132 17.18 13.53 31.50
N PRO A 133 16.17 14.35 31.86
CA PRO A 133 15.21 14.87 30.86
C PRO A 133 15.86 15.68 29.73
N ALA A 134 16.89 16.50 30.04
CA ALA A 134 17.59 17.33 29.05
C ALA A 134 18.36 16.46 28.02
N ALA A 135 19.15 15.50 28.49
CA ALA A 135 19.92 14.59 27.64
C ALA A 135 18.99 13.70 26.78
N ALA A 136 17.88 13.23 27.35
CA ALA A 136 16.91 12.45 26.61
C ALA A 136 16.21 13.29 25.51
N LYS A 137 15.92 14.57 25.77
CA LYS A 137 15.38 15.48 24.76
C LYS A 137 16.38 15.74 23.63
N GLU A 138 17.64 15.99 23.96
CA GLU A 138 18.70 16.18 22.96
C GLU A 138 18.84 14.96 22.06
N ARG A 139 18.95 13.75 22.67
CA ARG A 139 19.02 12.50 21.91
C ARG A 139 17.78 12.26 21.05
N ALA A 140 16.58 12.61 21.52
CA ALA A 140 15.36 12.49 20.73
C ALA A 140 15.37 13.44 19.50
N ILE A 141 15.91 14.65 19.63
CA ILE A 141 16.07 15.59 18.51
C ILE A 141 17.11 15.06 17.51
N GLU A 142 18.22 14.46 17.99
CA GLU A 142 19.20 13.79 17.13
C GLU A 142 18.57 12.65 16.32
N LEU A 143 17.76 11.81 16.98
CA LEU A 143 17.03 10.72 16.29
C LEU A 143 16.05 11.24 15.24
N LEU A 144 15.30 12.31 15.53
CA LEU A 144 14.43 12.97 14.56
C LEU A 144 15.21 13.57 13.38
N THR A 145 16.44 14.05 13.64
CA THR A 145 17.36 14.52 12.59
C THR A 145 17.87 13.35 11.75
N MET A 146 18.25 12.25 12.40
CA MET A 146 18.77 11.03 11.75
C MET A 146 17.75 10.41 10.79
N VAL A 147 16.45 10.52 11.09
CA VAL A 147 15.37 10.04 10.21
C VAL A 147 14.84 11.13 9.27
N ASP A 148 15.57 12.23 9.07
CA ASP A 148 15.23 13.34 8.15
C ASP A 148 13.83 13.93 8.37
N ILE A 149 13.36 14.07 9.60
CA ILE A 149 12.12 14.80 9.88
C ILE A 149 12.36 16.31 9.72
N PRO A 150 11.54 17.03 8.96
CA PRO A 150 11.65 18.48 8.81
C PRO A 150 11.51 19.21 10.15
N ASN A 151 12.43 20.15 10.41
CA ASN A 151 12.47 20.94 11.65
C ASN A 151 12.38 20.06 12.93
N PRO A 152 13.40 19.21 13.21
CA PRO A 152 13.35 18.19 14.27
C PRO A 152 12.94 18.76 15.64
N ALA A 153 13.51 19.91 16.03
CA ALA A 153 13.20 20.56 17.30
C ALA A 153 11.72 20.98 17.41
N ALA A 154 11.13 21.52 16.34
CA ALA A 154 9.71 21.87 16.32
C ALA A 154 8.81 20.62 16.19
N SER A 155 9.30 19.58 15.54
CA SER A 155 8.55 18.32 15.37
C SER A 155 8.54 17.47 16.65
N PHE A 156 9.46 17.68 17.55
CA PHE A 156 9.49 17.08 18.89
C PHE A 156 8.20 17.34 19.68
N ASP A 157 7.65 18.56 19.60
CA ASP A 157 6.45 18.97 20.33
C ASP A 157 5.13 18.71 19.56
N LYS A 158 5.21 18.15 18.32
CA LYS A 158 4.02 17.80 17.54
C LYS A 158 3.40 16.47 17.96
N TYR A 159 2.09 16.38 17.77
CA TYR A 159 1.32 15.15 17.92
C TYR A 159 1.29 14.37 16.58
N PRO A 160 1.08 13.03 16.61
CA PRO A 160 1.02 12.22 15.39
C PRO A 160 0.04 12.73 14.33
N HIS A 161 -1.13 13.25 14.72
CA HIS A 161 -2.13 13.78 13.79
C HIS A 161 -1.70 15.07 13.05
N GLN A 162 -0.61 15.71 13.48
CA GLN A 162 -0.05 16.92 12.87
C GLN A 162 1.04 16.61 11.82
N LEU A 163 1.37 15.33 11.63
CA LEU A 163 2.39 14.86 10.71
C LEU A 163 1.75 14.23 9.45
N SER A 164 2.45 14.32 8.30
CA SER A 164 2.09 13.56 7.10
C SER A 164 2.33 12.06 7.29
N GLY A 165 1.82 11.20 6.39
CA GLY A 165 2.04 9.75 6.43
C GLY A 165 3.51 9.38 6.50
N GLY A 166 4.34 9.89 5.60
CA GLY A 166 5.79 9.66 5.60
C GLY A 166 6.49 10.20 6.84
N GLN A 167 6.06 11.36 7.38
CA GLN A 167 6.62 11.88 8.63
C GLN A 167 6.26 11.01 9.84
N LYS A 168 5.06 10.44 9.89
CA LYS A 168 4.66 9.47 10.93
C LYS A 168 5.50 8.21 10.87
N GLN A 169 5.76 7.70 9.65
CA GLN A 169 6.62 6.54 9.44
C GLN A 169 8.03 6.81 9.94
N ARG A 170 8.64 7.95 9.56
CA ARG A 170 9.95 8.38 10.05
C ARG A 170 9.98 8.53 11.57
N ALA A 171 8.92 9.08 12.17
CA ALA A 171 8.80 9.19 13.63
C ALA A 171 8.72 7.81 14.32
N MET A 172 7.96 6.86 13.76
CA MET A 172 7.90 5.49 14.26
C MET A 172 9.28 4.80 14.17
N ILE A 173 10.00 5.00 13.05
CA ILE A 173 11.37 4.51 12.90
C ILE A 173 12.28 5.14 13.96
N ALA A 174 12.17 6.44 14.24
CA ALA A 174 12.95 7.10 15.30
C ALA A 174 12.68 6.50 16.70
N VAL A 175 11.43 6.17 17.01
CA VAL A 175 11.06 5.48 18.27
C VAL A 175 11.68 4.07 18.30
N ALA A 176 11.61 3.31 17.20
CA ALA A 176 12.17 1.97 17.11
C ALA A 176 13.70 1.96 17.27
N LEU A 177 14.38 2.97 16.74
CA LEU A 177 15.84 3.10 16.78
C LEU A 177 16.38 3.78 18.06
N ALA A 178 15.51 4.21 18.98
CA ALA A 178 15.91 5.02 20.13
C ALA A 178 17.05 4.43 20.96
N CYS A 179 17.14 3.10 21.03
CA CYS A 179 18.13 2.38 21.82
C CYS A 179 19.20 1.66 20.98
N ASP A 180 19.35 2.00 19.69
CA ASP A 180 20.31 1.38 18.78
C ASP A 180 20.21 -0.17 18.76
N PRO A 181 19.03 -0.74 18.38
CA PRO A 181 18.75 -2.17 18.52
C PRO A 181 19.64 -3.04 17.63
N ALA A 182 20.03 -4.21 18.14
CA ALA A 182 20.78 -5.19 17.36
C ALA A 182 19.93 -5.86 16.27
N LEU A 183 18.62 -6.02 16.50
CA LEU A 183 17.64 -6.55 15.57
C LEU A 183 16.50 -5.56 15.33
N LEU A 184 16.22 -5.28 14.07
CA LEU A 184 15.07 -4.50 13.65
C LEU A 184 14.08 -5.40 12.90
N VAL A 185 12.89 -5.62 13.45
CA VAL A 185 11.79 -6.30 12.77
C VAL A 185 10.95 -5.23 12.09
N ALA A 186 10.82 -5.27 10.78
CA ALA A 186 10.09 -4.28 9.99
C ALA A 186 8.93 -4.99 9.24
N ASP A 187 7.72 -4.81 9.75
CA ASP A 187 6.52 -5.42 9.20
C ASP A 187 5.84 -4.42 8.25
N GLU A 188 6.00 -4.66 6.97
CA GLU A 188 5.49 -3.81 5.87
C GLU A 188 5.82 -2.31 6.06
N PRO A 189 7.09 -1.93 6.24
CA PRO A 189 7.47 -0.59 6.68
C PRO A 189 7.16 0.52 5.67
N THR A 190 6.78 0.18 4.44
CA THR A 190 6.53 1.13 3.35
C THR A 190 5.11 1.03 2.78
N THR A 191 4.26 0.15 3.32
CA THR A 191 2.86 0.02 2.89
C THR A 191 2.11 1.33 3.09
N ALA A 192 1.26 1.69 2.14
CA ALA A 192 0.49 2.94 2.08
C ALA A 192 1.33 4.24 1.98
N LEU A 193 2.61 4.13 1.62
CA LEU A 193 3.45 5.28 1.24
C LEU A 193 3.48 5.42 -0.29
N ASP A 194 3.61 6.67 -0.76
CA ASP A 194 3.91 6.89 -2.17
C ASP A 194 5.34 6.45 -2.50
N VAL A 195 5.60 6.16 -3.78
CA VAL A 195 6.85 5.54 -4.23
C VAL A 195 8.10 6.39 -3.93
N THR A 196 7.98 7.71 -3.87
CA THR A 196 9.11 8.61 -3.56
C THR A 196 9.46 8.53 -2.08
N VAL A 197 8.47 8.61 -1.19
CA VAL A 197 8.65 8.44 0.26
C VAL A 197 9.09 7.01 0.59
N GLN A 198 8.54 6.00 -0.09
CA GLN A 198 8.99 4.60 0.04
C GLN A 198 10.50 4.47 -0.24
N ALA A 199 10.97 5.01 -1.37
CA ALA A 199 12.37 4.98 -1.73
C ALA A 199 13.27 5.68 -0.69
N GLU A 200 12.83 6.82 -0.13
CA GLU A 200 13.54 7.53 0.93
C GLU A 200 13.61 6.73 2.23
N ILE A 201 12.52 6.05 2.63
CA ILE A 201 12.49 5.19 3.82
C ILE A 201 13.41 3.98 3.65
N LEU A 202 13.46 3.38 2.47
CA LEU A 202 14.37 2.25 2.19
C LEU A 202 15.84 2.69 2.23
N ASP A 203 16.18 3.86 1.67
CA ASP A 203 17.52 4.45 1.79
C ASP A 203 17.88 4.66 3.26
N LEU A 204 16.98 5.26 4.04
CA LEU A 204 17.16 5.49 5.49
C LEU A 204 17.40 4.17 6.23
N MET A 205 16.58 3.15 6.01
CA MET A 205 16.73 1.85 6.67
C MET A 205 18.08 1.19 6.34
N ARG A 206 18.55 1.31 5.10
CA ARG A 206 19.84 0.78 4.65
C ARG A 206 21.01 1.51 5.32
N ASP A 207 20.95 2.84 5.39
CA ASP A 207 21.95 3.66 6.07
C ASP A 207 22.03 3.32 7.55
N LEU A 208 20.89 3.17 8.21
CA LEU A 208 20.78 2.79 9.61
C LEU A 208 21.30 1.37 9.87
N ARG A 209 20.95 0.40 9.01
CA ARG A 209 21.51 -0.96 9.07
C ARG A 209 23.04 -0.92 9.07
N THR A 210 23.62 -0.12 8.18
CA THR A 210 25.07 -0.01 8.04
C THR A 210 25.70 0.70 9.23
N LYS A 211 25.12 1.83 9.69
CA LYS A 211 25.65 2.64 10.81
C LYS A 211 25.59 1.91 12.15
N LEU A 212 24.49 1.18 12.41
CA LEU A 212 24.25 0.48 13.68
C LEU A 212 24.68 -0.99 13.63
N ASN A 213 25.06 -1.51 12.47
CA ASN A 213 25.33 -2.93 12.24
C ASN A 213 24.18 -3.84 12.71
N SER A 214 22.94 -3.35 12.61
CA SER A 214 21.73 -4.09 13.00
C SER A 214 21.35 -5.13 11.96
N GLY A 215 20.91 -6.31 12.40
CA GLY A 215 20.19 -7.25 11.53
C GLY A 215 18.78 -6.76 11.26
N ILE A 216 18.27 -6.94 10.05
CA ILE A 216 16.89 -6.57 9.69
C ILE A 216 16.11 -7.83 9.32
N LEU A 217 14.96 -8.05 9.98
CA LEU A 217 13.93 -8.98 9.54
C LEU A 217 12.84 -8.16 8.85
N LEU A 218 12.81 -8.21 7.53
CA LEU A 218 11.87 -7.44 6.70
C LEU A 218 10.69 -8.32 6.30
N ILE A 219 9.49 -7.94 6.66
CA ILE A 219 8.26 -8.59 6.20
C ILE A 219 7.62 -7.68 5.16
N THR A 220 7.38 -8.20 3.94
CA THR A 220 6.71 -7.46 2.89
C THR A 220 6.16 -8.40 1.81
N HIS A 221 5.16 -7.93 1.08
CA HIS A 221 4.68 -8.57 -0.15
C HIS A 221 5.21 -7.88 -1.42
N ASP A 222 5.91 -6.74 -1.29
CA ASP A 222 6.47 -5.98 -2.41
C ASP A 222 7.85 -6.54 -2.82
N MET A 223 7.90 -7.29 -3.92
CA MET A 223 9.13 -7.89 -4.43
C MET A 223 10.15 -6.85 -4.93
N GLY A 224 9.72 -5.64 -5.28
CA GLY A 224 10.63 -4.54 -5.60
C GLY A 224 11.38 -4.04 -4.35
N VAL A 225 10.69 -3.93 -3.22
CA VAL A 225 11.29 -3.61 -1.91
C VAL A 225 12.28 -4.71 -1.50
N VAL A 226 11.89 -5.97 -1.71
CA VAL A 226 12.77 -7.13 -1.42
C VAL A 226 14.03 -7.09 -2.28
N ALA A 227 13.90 -6.81 -3.58
CA ALA A 227 15.04 -6.68 -4.50
C ALA A 227 16.00 -5.55 -4.09
N ASP A 228 15.48 -4.48 -3.45
CA ASP A 228 16.29 -3.35 -3.00
C ASP A 228 17.00 -3.59 -1.66
N MET A 229 16.41 -4.38 -0.75
CA MET A 229 16.85 -4.47 0.64
C MET A 229 17.42 -5.82 1.08
N ALA A 230 16.94 -6.94 0.50
CA ALA A 230 17.21 -8.26 1.02
C ALA A 230 18.57 -8.82 0.61
N ASP A 231 19.27 -9.45 1.54
CA ASP A 231 20.41 -10.34 1.29
C ASP A 231 19.92 -11.78 1.07
N GLU A 232 18.94 -12.23 1.89
CA GLU A 232 18.29 -13.54 1.83
C GLU A 232 16.78 -13.39 1.83
N ILE A 233 16.07 -14.35 1.23
CA ILE A 233 14.62 -14.35 1.11
C ILE A 233 14.07 -15.69 1.58
N LEU A 234 13.09 -15.64 2.48
CA LEU A 234 12.29 -16.76 2.94
C LEU A 234 10.87 -16.60 2.39
N VAL A 235 10.43 -17.52 1.56
CA VAL A 235 9.10 -17.52 0.94
C VAL A 235 8.14 -18.36 1.77
N MET A 236 7.05 -17.74 2.23
CA MET A 236 6.01 -18.41 3.02
C MET A 236 4.73 -18.63 2.22
N LYS A 237 4.16 -19.82 2.38
CA LYS A 237 2.82 -20.18 1.88
C LYS A 237 2.09 -21.04 2.91
N ASP A 238 0.83 -20.71 3.20
CA ASP A 238 -0.04 -21.50 4.10
C ASP A 238 0.64 -21.83 5.45
N GLY A 239 1.35 -20.86 6.03
CA GLY A 239 2.08 -20.99 7.29
C GLY A 239 3.45 -21.68 7.21
N MET A 240 3.83 -22.23 6.08
CA MET A 240 5.08 -22.99 5.90
C MET A 240 6.11 -22.21 5.09
N THR A 241 7.39 -22.44 5.37
CA THR A 241 8.49 -22.03 4.51
C THR A 241 8.54 -22.96 3.28
N VAL A 242 8.35 -22.42 2.09
CA VAL A 242 8.38 -23.19 0.83
C VAL A 242 9.71 -23.08 0.10
N GLU A 243 10.42 -21.96 0.27
CA GLU A 243 11.74 -21.74 -0.29
C GLU A 243 12.54 -20.74 0.57
N HIS A 244 13.84 -20.97 0.75
CA HIS A 244 14.77 -20.06 1.43
C HIS A 244 16.11 -20.11 0.71
N ASP A 245 16.57 -18.97 0.20
CA ASP A 245 17.86 -18.85 -0.52
C ASP A 245 18.29 -17.37 -0.53
N THR A 246 19.47 -17.10 -1.10
CA THR A 246 19.93 -15.73 -1.34
C THR A 246 18.95 -14.97 -2.27
N ALA A 247 18.91 -13.64 -2.16
CA ALA A 247 18.05 -12.82 -3.01
C ALA A 247 18.34 -13.08 -4.51
N ASP A 248 19.60 -13.20 -4.91
CA ASP A 248 19.97 -13.50 -6.30
C ASP A 248 19.39 -14.83 -6.81
N ASN A 249 19.45 -15.90 -5.99
CA ASN A 249 18.90 -17.19 -6.36
C ASN A 249 17.37 -17.17 -6.47
N ILE A 250 16.68 -16.55 -5.51
CA ILE A 250 15.21 -16.46 -5.54
C ILE A 250 14.72 -15.68 -6.76
N PHE A 251 15.35 -14.56 -7.11
CA PHE A 251 14.93 -13.76 -8.27
C PHE A 251 15.29 -14.39 -9.62
N ASN A 252 16.46 -15.01 -9.74
CA ASN A 252 16.98 -15.48 -11.01
C ASN A 252 16.80 -16.98 -11.25
N ARG A 253 16.67 -17.79 -10.19
CA ARG A 253 16.61 -19.26 -10.24
C ARG A 253 15.63 -19.85 -9.23
N PRO A 254 14.37 -19.36 -9.15
CA PRO A 254 13.39 -19.89 -8.20
C PRO A 254 13.11 -21.36 -8.47
N LYS A 255 13.15 -22.19 -7.42
CA LYS A 255 12.98 -23.64 -7.52
C LYS A 255 11.54 -24.06 -7.27
N HIS A 256 10.87 -23.43 -6.30
CA HIS A 256 9.51 -23.80 -5.92
C HIS A 256 8.47 -23.19 -6.86
N PRO A 257 7.45 -23.95 -7.34
CA PRO A 257 6.45 -23.45 -8.28
C PRO A 257 5.69 -22.20 -7.76
N TYR A 258 5.43 -22.13 -6.47
CA TYR A 258 4.78 -20.97 -5.87
C TYR A 258 5.66 -19.70 -5.94
N THR A 259 6.97 -19.83 -5.69
CA THR A 259 7.91 -18.69 -5.84
C THR A 259 7.94 -18.20 -7.28
N GLN A 260 7.91 -19.11 -8.26
CA GLN A 260 7.83 -18.76 -9.67
C GLN A 260 6.53 -17.99 -9.99
N GLN A 261 5.39 -18.47 -9.47
CA GLN A 261 4.10 -17.79 -9.64
C GLN A 261 4.09 -16.41 -8.97
N LEU A 262 4.62 -16.30 -7.75
CA LEU A 262 4.71 -15.04 -7.03
C LEU A 262 5.53 -14.00 -7.82
N LEU A 263 6.69 -14.39 -8.35
CA LEU A 263 7.54 -13.51 -9.16
C LEU A 263 6.92 -13.15 -10.51
N ALA A 264 6.19 -14.08 -11.13
CA ALA A 264 5.48 -13.84 -12.39
C ALA A 264 4.30 -12.87 -12.24
N ALA A 265 3.68 -12.81 -11.05
CA ALA A 265 2.57 -11.91 -10.76
C ALA A 265 3.02 -10.45 -10.53
N VAL A 266 4.32 -10.20 -10.30
CA VAL A 266 4.82 -8.84 -10.05
C VAL A 266 4.83 -8.02 -11.33
N PRO A 267 4.16 -6.85 -11.37
CA PRO A 267 4.17 -5.97 -12.52
C PRO A 267 5.60 -5.50 -12.87
N LYS A 268 6.00 -5.67 -14.14
CA LYS A 268 7.27 -5.15 -14.64
C LYS A 268 7.00 -3.95 -15.53
N LEU A 269 7.48 -2.78 -15.16
CA LEU A 269 7.33 -1.56 -15.95
C LEU A 269 7.81 -1.75 -17.39
N GLY A 270 6.97 -1.38 -18.36
CA GLY A 270 7.30 -1.43 -19.79
C GLY A 270 7.22 -2.81 -20.43
N SER A 271 6.72 -3.84 -19.74
CA SER A 271 6.61 -5.22 -20.24
C SER A 271 5.31 -5.51 -21.00
N VAL A 272 4.29 -4.69 -20.81
CA VAL A 272 2.96 -4.92 -21.42
C VAL A 272 2.91 -4.31 -22.81
N ALA A 273 2.35 -5.05 -23.78
CA ALA A 273 2.15 -4.57 -25.15
C ALA A 273 1.28 -3.30 -25.20
N VAL A 274 1.59 -2.41 -26.13
CA VAL A 274 0.84 -1.16 -26.33
C VAL A 274 -0.61 -1.47 -26.65
N ARG A 275 -1.52 -0.89 -25.88
CA ARG A 275 -2.94 -0.93 -26.18
C ARG A 275 -3.32 0.30 -26.97
N GLU A 276 -3.57 0.10 -28.25
CA GLU A 276 -4.11 1.18 -29.08
C GLU A 276 -5.63 1.25 -28.92
N LEU A 277 -6.14 2.42 -28.59
CA LEU A 277 -7.56 2.72 -28.70
C LEU A 277 -7.92 2.76 -30.20
N LYS A 278 -8.59 1.71 -30.67
CA LYS A 278 -9.17 1.72 -32.02
C LYS A 278 -10.44 2.57 -31.99
N HIS A 279 -10.32 3.82 -32.40
CA HIS A 279 -11.50 4.63 -32.70
C HIS A 279 -11.97 4.27 -34.12
N GLU A 280 -13.15 3.69 -34.24
CA GLU A 280 -13.81 3.49 -35.53
C GLU A 280 -14.36 4.84 -35.99
N GLY A 281 -13.66 5.52 -36.89
CA GLY A 281 -14.12 6.79 -37.50
C GLY A 281 -13.02 7.83 -37.69
N THR A 282 -13.28 8.80 -38.57
CA THR A 282 -12.34 9.89 -38.92
C THR A 282 -12.42 11.10 -37.97
N SER A 283 -13.38 11.15 -37.05
CA SER A 283 -13.56 12.23 -36.08
C SER A 283 -13.38 11.72 -34.64
N LYS A 284 -12.65 12.49 -33.81
CA LYS A 284 -12.50 12.22 -32.38
C LYS A 284 -13.87 12.19 -31.69
N PRO A 285 -14.24 11.14 -30.94
CA PRO A 285 -15.54 11.08 -30.26
C PRO A 285 -15.66 12.18 -29.20
N ALA A 286 -16.89 12.52 -28.79
CA ALA A 286 -17.10 13.40 -27.64
C ALA A 286 -16.56 12.74 -26.36
N PRO A 287 -15.91 13.51 -25.47
CA PRO A 287 -15.40 12.97 -24.21
C PRO A 287 -16.54 12.54 -23.28
N VAL A 288 -16.38 11.41 -22.60
CA VAL A 288 -17.27 10.95 -21.53
C VAL A 288 -17.06 11.79 -20.27
N LEU A 289 -15.80 12.07 -19.90
CA LEU A 289 -15.44 13.00 -18.83
C LEU A 289 -14.69 14.17 -19.46
N LYS A 290 -15.17 15.39 -19.20
CA LYS A 290 -14.44 16.62 -19.51
C LYS A 290 -14.31 17.47 -18.26
N ILE A 291 -13.08 17.81 -17.92
CA ILE A 291 -12.69 18.71 -16.84
C ILE A 291 -11.99 19.89 -17.48
N ASP A 292 -12.48 21.11 -17.23
CA ASP A 292 -12.03 22.34 -17.89
C ASP A 292 -11.73 23.42 -16.85
N ASP A 293 -10.45 23.75 -16.70
CA ASP A 293 -9.89 24.77 -15.79
C ASP A 293 -10.40 24.68 -14.33
N VAL A 294 -10.44 23.46 -13.79
CA VAL A 294 -11.05 23.20 -12.49
C VAL A 294 -10.10 23.54 -11.34
N THR A 295 -10.62 24.36 -10.42
CA THR A 295 -10.00 24.62 -9.11
C THR A 295 -10.94 24.13 -8.00
N ILE A 296 -10.38 23.38 -7.03
CA ILE A 296 -11.09 22.87 -5.85
C ILE A 296 -10.40 23.39 -4.60
N GLU A 297 -11.18 24.02 -3.71
CA GLU A 297 -10.69 24.60 -2.47
C GLU A 297 -11.47 24.07 -1.27
N TYR A 298 -10.76 23.53 -0.29
CA TYR A 298 -11.34 23.25 1.02
C TYR A 298 -11.41 24.55 1.81
N PRO A 299 -12.61 24.95 2.29
CA PRO A 299 -12.79 26.21 2.99
C PRO A 299 -12.06 26.23 4.33
N LYS A 300 -11.78 27.42 4.84
CA LYS A 300 -11.23 27.63 6.19
C LYS A 300 -12.11 26.94 7.24
N ARG A 301 -11.48 26.13 8.11
CA ARG A 301 -12.12 25.49 9.26
C ARG A 301 -11.46 25.92 10.56
N GLY A 302 -12.11 26.77 11.33
CA GLY A 302 -11.54 27.29 12.58
C GLY A 302 -10.20 28.00 12.34
N ARG A 303 -9.11 27.46 12.91
CA ARG A 303 -7.74 27.99 12.73
C ARG A 303 -7.02 27.43 11.49
N ILE A 304 -7.56 26.42 10.82
CA ILE A 304 -6.98 25.85 9.60
C ILE A 304 -7.32 26.78 8.42
N PRO A 305 -6.33 27.33 7.68
CA PRO A 305 -6.58 28.21 6.54
C PRO A 305 -7.24 27.44 5.39
N ALA A 306 -7.87 28.16 4.47
CA ALA A 306 -8.36 27.58 3.23
C ALA A 306 -7.19 26.98 2.42
N PHE A 307 -7.43 25.82 1.79
CA PHE A 307 -6.42 25.09 1.05
C PHE A 307 -6.93 24.72 -0.35
N LYS A 308 -6.19 25.14 -1.39
CA LYS A 308 -6.46 24.76 -2.77
C LYS A 308 -5.88 23.37 -3.03
N ALA A 309 -6.74 22.36 -3.08
CA ALA A 309 -6.34 20.98 -3.31
C ALA A 309 -6.11 20.64 -4.79
N VAL A 310 -6.80 21.36 -5.69
CA VAL A 310 -6.66 21.24 -7.15
C VAL A 310 -6.66 22.64 -7.74
N GLN A 311 -5.82 22.90 -8.74
CA GLN A 311 -5.67 24.20 -9.39
C GLN A 311 -5.50 24.04 -10.89
N ASP A 312 -6.30 24.76 -11.67
CA ASP A 312 -6.21 24.89 -13.13
C ASP A 312 -6.10 23.52 -13.84
N PHE A 313 -6.92 22.55 -13.38
CA PHE A 313 -6.83 21.16 -13.82
C PHE A 313 -7.70 20.91 -15.05
N ASN A 314 -7.09 20.32 -16.08
CA ASN A 314 -7.73 19.98 -17.35
C ASN A 314 -7.53 18.51 -17.66
N LEU A 315 -8.60 17.78 -18.04
CA LEU A 315 -8.51 16.37 -18.46
C LEU A 315 -9.75 15.99 -19.28
N GLU A 316 -9.54 15.24 -20.36
CA GLU A 316 -10.60 14.62 -21.13
C GLU A 316 -10.41 13.11 -21.16
N ILE A 317 -11.48 12.33 -21.01
CA ILE A 317 -11.48 10.86 -21.13
C ILE A 317 -12.54 10.46 -22.14
N TYR A 318 -12.17 9.60 -23.08
CA TYR A 318 -12.99 9.20 -24.21
C TYR A 318 -13.66 7.84 -23.96
N PRO A 319 -14.73 7.48 -24.72
CA PRO A 319 -15.38 6.18 -24.61
C PRO A 319 -14.38 5.02 -24.77
N GLY A 320 -14.43 4.03 -23.87
CA GLY A 320 -13.53 2.88 -23.87
C GLY A 320 -12.10 3.18 -23.44
N GLU A 321 -11.79 4.42 -23.02
CA GLU A 321 -10.46 4.80 -22.57
C GLU A 321 -10.27 4.61 -21.07
N ILE A 322 -9.11 4.07 -20.66
CA ILE A 322 -8.64 4.08 -19.29
C ILE A 322 -7.53 5.10 -19.17
N VAL A 323 -7.72 6.14 -18.36
CA VAL A 323 -6.69 7.13 -18.01
C VAL A 323 -6.23 6.86 -16.58
N GLY A 324 -4.93 6.55 -16.41
CA GLY A 324 -4.29 6.42 -15.11
C GLY A 324 -3.94 7.80 -14.56
N LEU A 325 -4.48 8.17 -13.40
CA LEU A 325 -4.13 9.40 -12.69
C LEU A 325 -3.17 9.08 -11.55
N VAL A 326 -1.92 9.50 -11.69
CA VAL A 326 -0.84 9.16 -10.75
C VAL A 326 -0.23 10.40 -10.10
N GLY A 327 0.51 10.19 -9.01
CA GLY A 327 1.20 11.24 -8.25
C GLY A 327 1.30 10.89 -6.77
N GLU A 328 2.04 11.69 -6.00
CA GLU A 328 2.22 11.51 -4.56
C GLU A 328 0.92 11.63 -3.76
N SER A 329 0.93 11.12 -2.52
CA SER A 329 -0.17 11.29 -1.58
C SER A 329 -0.40 12.80 -1.31
N GLY A 330 -1.67 13.22 -1.33
CA GLY A 330 -2.02 14.63 -1.19
C GLY A 330 -1.86 15.49 -2.44
N SER A 331 -1.50 14.92 -3.61
CA SER A 331 -1.43 15.68 -4.88
C SER A 331 -2.79 16.11 -5.45
N GLY A 332 -3.92 15.63 -4.89
CA GLY A 332 -5.27 16.03 -5.29
C GLY A 332 -6.04 15.00 -6.11
N LYS A 333 -5.49 13.80 -6.38
CA LYS A 333 -6.10 12.73 -7.20
C LYS A 333 -7.51 12.33 -6.75
N THR A 334 -7.64 11.90 -5.50
CA THR A 334 -8.93 11.55 -4.89
C THR A 334 -9.90 12.73 -4.87
N THR A 335 -9.39 13.97 -4.72
CA THR A 335 -10.20 15.19 -4.73
C THR A 335 -10.85 15.40 -6.09
N ILE A 336 -10.08 15.26 -7.19
CA ILE A 336 -10.62 15.38 -8.55
C ILE A 336 -11.58 14.23 -8.88
N GLY A 337 -11.26 13.00 -8.48
CA GLY A 337 -12.15 11.86 -8.65
C GLY A 337 -13.51 12.08 -7.98
N ARG A 338 -13.53 12.55 -6.74
CA ARG A 338 -14.78 12.84 -5.99
C ARG A 338 -15.54 14.03 -6.56
N ALA A 339 -14.86 15.05 -7.07
CA ALA A 339 -15.51 16.18 -7.74
C ALA A 339 -16.17 15.74 -9.05
N SER A 340 -15.56 14.79 -9.79
CA SER A 340 -16.07 14.26 -11.06
C SER A 340 -17.38 13.45 -10.94
N ILE A 341 -17.83 13.14 -9.72
CA ILE A 341 -19.15 12.52 -9.44
C ILE A 341 -20.05 13.45 -8.61
N GLY A 342 -19.65 14.72 -8.45
CA GLY A 342 -20.40 15.71 -7.69
C GLY A 342 -20.46 15.50 -6.19
N LEU A 343 -19.48 14.81 -5.59
CA LEU A 343 -19.33 14.66 -4.14
C LEU A 343 -18.62 15.86 -3.50
N LEU A 344 -17.83 16.60 -4.26
CA LEU A 344 -17.14 17.82 -3.81
C LEU A 344 -17.51 19.00 -4.71
N PRO A 345 -17.73 20.21 -4.14
CA PRO A 345 -17.94 21.41 -4.94
C PRO A 345 -16.65 21.88 -5.59
N ILE A 346 -16.74 22.40 -6.80
CA ILE A 346 -15.65 23.11 -7.47
C ILE A 346 -15.74 24.60 -7.15
N LYS A 347 -14.61 25.29 -7.11
CA LYS A 347 -14.53 26.75 -6.90
C LYS A 347 -14.64 27.50 -8.21
N SER A 348 -14.02 27.02 -9.27
CA SER A 348 -14.03 27.54 -10.62
C SER A 348 -13.84 26.44 -11.66
N GLY A 349 -14.10 26.76 -12.93
CA GLY A 349 -14.06 25.82 -14.04
C GLY A 349 -15.36 25.03 -14.20
N SER A 350 -15.32 23.96 -15.00
CA SER A 350 -16.47 23.08 -15.21
C SER A 350 -16.08 21.61 -15.29
N ILE A 351 -16.99 20.72 -14.86
CA ILE A 351 -16.87 19.27 -15.03
C ILE A 351 -18.15 18.77 -15.69
N SER A 352 -18.04 18.00 -16.75
CA SER A 352 -19.17 17.34 -17.39
C SER A 352 -18.94 15.85 -17.60
N VAL A 353 -20.00 15.06 -17.45
CA VAL A 353 -20.04 13.61 -17.73
C VAL A 353 -21.10 13.33 -18.77
N SER A 354 -20.72 12.67 -19.86
CA SER A 354 -21.59 12.38 -21.01
C SER A 354 -22.37 13.62 -21.47
N GLY A 355 -21.68 14.78 -21.53
CA GLY A 355 -22.26 16.06 -21.92
C GLY A 355 -23.12 16.77 -20.85
N ASN A 356 -23.31 16.16 -19.67
CA ASN A 356 -24.07 16.77 -18.57
C ASN A 356 -23.13 17.45 -17.57
N GLU A 357 -23.28 18.75 -17.39
CA GLU A 357 -22.47 19.53 -16.46
C GLU A 357 -22.85 19.25 -15.00
N ILE A 358 -21.82 19.04 -14.15
CA ILE A 358 -21.97 18.86 -12.71
C ILE A 358 -22.24 20.22 -12.06
N VAL A 359 -23.50 20.45 -11.68
CA VAL A 359 -23.92 21.65 -10.96
C VAL A 359 -24.14 21.32 -9.49
N HIS A 360 -23.21 21.75 -8.64
CA HIS A 360 -23.33 21.52 -7.21
C HIS A 360 -24.58 22.19 -6.61
N GLY A 361 -25.27 21.46 -5.70
CA GLY A 361 -26.55 21.93 -5.11
C GLY A 361 -27.79 21.58 -5.92
N ASN A 362 -27.69 21.15 -7.19
CA ASN A 362 -28.82 20.67 -7.97
C ASN A 362 -28.95 19.14 -7.88
N THR A 363 -29.72 18.67 -6.89
CA THR A 363 -29.89 17.23 -6.60
C THR A 363 -30.45 16.44 -7.78
N LYS A 364 -31.34 17.01 -8.60
CA LYS A 364 -31.92 16.35 -9.78
C LYS A 364 -30.88 16.13 -10.88
N LYS A 365 -30.06 17.18 -11.19
CA LYS A 365 -28.97 17.06 -12.16
C LYS A 365 -27.90 16.07 -11.68
N LEU A 366 -27.52 16.12 -10.39
CA LEU A 366 -26.57 15.17 -9.82
C LEU A 366 -27.09 13.72 -9.84
N ALA A 367 -28.37 13.50 -9.59
CA ALA A 367 -28.97 12.18 -9.67
C ALA A 367 -28.95 11.61 -11.12
N ALA A 368 -29.15 12.47 -12.13
CA ALA A 368 -29.02 12.06 -13.54
C ALA A 368 -27.56 11.65 -13.86
N ILE A 369 -26.57 12.46 -13.47
CA ILE A 369 -25.15 12.18 -13.70
C ILE A 369 -24.72 10.88 -13.00
N ARG A 370 -25.15 10.68 -11.76
CA ARG A 370 -24.82 9.45 -10.98
C ARG A 370 -25.36 8.17 -11.57
N ARG A 371 -26.34 8.21 -12.47
CA ARG A 371 -26.79 7.05 -13.23
C ARG A 371 -25.80 6.62 -14.30
N HIS A 372 -24.99 7.55 -14.79
CA HIS A 372 -23.95 7.36 -15.80
C HIS A 372 -22.55 7.19 -15.21
N THR A 373 -22.42 7.24 -13.86
CA THR A 373 -21.13 7.15 -13.17
C THR A 373 -21.12 6.04 -12.14
N GLY A 374 -20.10 5.20 -12.17
CA GLY A 374 -19.75 4.26 -11.11
C GLY A 374 -18.54 4.73 -10.32
N ILE A 375 -18.44 4.34 -9.06
CA ILE A 375 -17.25 4.58 -8.24
C ILE A 375 -16.87 3.34 -7.44
N VAL A 376 -15.58 3.01 -7.49
CA VAL A 376 -14.93 2.04 -6.61
C VAL A 376 -14.04 2.83 -5.65
N PHE A 377 -14.30 2.73 -4.36
CA PHE A 377 -13.57 3.45 -3.31
C PHE A 377 -12.31 2.72 -2.87
N GLN A 378 -11.36 3.47 -2.32
CA GLN A 378 -10.06 3.02 -1.83
C GLN A 378 -10.17 1.90 -0.78
N ASP A 379 -11.08 2.03 0.19
CA ASP A 379 -11.30 1.04 1.23
C ASP A 379 -12.61 0.29 1.00
N PRO A 380 -12.54 -0.97 0.56
CA PRO A 380 -13.74 -1.78 0.32
C PRO A 380 -14.51 -2.08 1.62
N ALA A 381 -13.85 -2.11 2.78
CA ALA A 381 -14.51 -2.39 4.06
C ALA A 381 -15.41 -1.22 4.50
N SER A 382 -14.91 0.01 4.40
CA SER A 382 -15.70 1.22 4.75
C SER A 382 -16.72 1.60 3.69
N SER A 383 -16.57 1.10 2.46
CA SER A 383 -17.48 1.40 1.36
C SER A 383 -18.80 0.60 1.39
N LEU A 384 -18.83 -0.53 2.10
CA LEU A 384 -19.99 -1.39 2.25
C LEU A 384 -20.61 -1.21 3.64
N ASN A 385 -21.95 -1.20 3.71
CA ASN A 385 -22.63 -1.18 4.99
C ASN A 385 -22.48 -2.55 5.67
N PRO A 386 -21.80 -2.65 6.84
CA PRO A 386 -21.53 -3.94 7.49
C PRO A 386 -22.79 -4.65 8.02
N ARG A 387 -23.92 -3.94 8.07
CA ARG A 387 -25.21 -4.45 8.58
C ARG A 387 -26.13 -4.97 7.46
N LEU A 388 -25.76 -4.79 6.19
CA LEU A 388 -26.55 -5.24 5.06
C LEU A 388 -25.84 -6.41 4.35
N PRO A 389 -26.61 -7.41 3.87
CA PRO A 389 -26.09 -8.42 2.95
C PRO A 389 -25.51 -7.75 1.70
N ILE A 390 -24.50 -8.36 1.09
CA ILE A 390 -23.86 -7.78 -0.11
C ILE A 390 -24.80 -7.65 -1.29
N GLY A 391 -25.79 -8.55 -1.41
CA GLY A 391 -26.81 -8.44 -2.46
C GLY A 391 -27.66 -7.17 -2.35
N GLU A 392 -27.96 -6.71 -1.14
CA GLU A 392 -28.64 -5.42 -0.93
C GLU A 392 -27.74 -4.25 -1.31
N SER A 393 -26.46 -4.31 -0.94
CA SER A 393 -25.48 -3.26 -1.29
C SER A 393 -25.26 -3.14 -2.81
N ILE A 394 -25.26 -4.25 -3.55
CA ILE A 394 -25.18 -4.27 -5.03
C ILE A 394 -26.48 -3.79 -5.67
N GLY A 395 -27.64 -4.22 -5.11
CA GLY A 395 -28.95 -3.90 -5.64
C GLY A 395 -29.45 -2.49 -5.35
N GLU A 396 -28.90 -1.82 -4.32
CA GLU A 396 -29.33 -0.49 -3.89
C GLU A 396 -29.34 0.56 -5.04
N PRO A 397 -28.31 0.71 -5.88
CA PRO A 397 -28.33 1.64 -7.01
C PRO A 397 -29.46 1.35 -7.99
N ILE A 398 -29.72 0.07 -8.32
CA ILE A 398 -30.76 -0.37 -9.24
C ILE A 398 -32.15 -0.01 -8.68
N MET A 399 -32.36 -0.27 -7.40
CA MET A 399 -33.62 0.03 -6.70
C MET A 399 -33.87 1.55 -6.62
N LEU A 400 -32.85 2.35 -6.25
CA LEU A 400 -32.93 3.80 -6.16
C LEU A 400 -33.16 4.47 -7.53
N ALA A 401 -32.59 3.88 -8.60
CA ALA A 401 -32.83 4.34 -9.97
C ALA A 401 -34.23 3.95 -10.49
N GLY A 402 -34.98 3.11 -9.76
CA GLY A 402 -36.29 2.63 -10.16
C GLY A 402 -36.29 1.64 -11.32
N ILE A 403 -35.16 0.98 -11.59
CA ILE A 403 -34.97 0.09 -12.75
C ILE A 403 -35.59 -1.29 -12.51
N ALA A 404 -35.38 -1.87 -11.32
CA ALA A 404 -35.90 -3.20 -10.99
C ALA A 404 -36.26 -3.32 -9.51
N LYS A 405 -37.16 -4.25 -9.17
CA LYS A 405 -37.57 -4.62 -7.82
C LYS A 405 -37.89 -6.12 -7.74
N GLY A 406 -37.95 -6.68 -6.52
CA GLY A 406 -38.31 -8.09 -6.30
C GLY A 406 -37.40 -9.06 -7.04
N ASP A 407 -37.99 -10.08 -7.68
CA ASP A 407 -37.23 -11.15 -8.35
C ASP A 407 -36.35 -10.66 -9.51
N GLU A 408 -36.74 -9.58 -10.18
CA GLU A 408 -35.92 -9.00 -11.25
C GLU A 408 -34.66 -8.35 -10.67
N LEU A 409 -34.79 -7.62 -9.58
CA LEU A 409 -33.63 -7.06 -8.87
C LEU A 409 -32.68 -8.17 -8.42
N GLN A 410 -33.23 -9.25 -7.85
CA GLN A 410 -32.43 -10.39 -7.41
C GLN A 410 -31.65 -11.03 -8.57
N ARG A 411 -32.28 -11.27 -9.70
CA ARG A 411 -31.60 -11.82 -10.90
C ARG A 411 -30.47 -10.93 -11.37
N ARG A 412 -30.68 -9.61 -11.45
CA ARG A 412 -29.64 -8.65 -11.83
C ARG A 412 -28.46 -8.65 -10.85
N VAL A 413 -28.72 -8.77 -9.55
CA VAL A 413 -27.67 -8.89 -8.53
C VAL A 413 -26.88 -10.18 -8.69
N GLU A 414 -27.54 -11.28 -8.99
CA GLU A 414 -26.89 -12.57 -9.26
C GLU A 414 -26.02 -12.54 -10.52
N ASP A 415 -26.50 -11.89 -11.59
CA ASP A 415 -25.73 -11.71 -12.83
C ASP A 415 -24.50 -10.79 -12.60
N LEU A 416 -24.63 -9.75 -11.77
CA LEU A 416 -23.50 -8.90 -11.37
C LEU A 416 -22.49 -9.65 -10.51
N LEU A 417 -22.92 -10.56 -9.63
CA LEU A 417 -22.00 -11.42 -8.89
C LEU A 417 -21.24 -12.36 -9.82
N ASP A 418 -21.90 -12.96 -10.79
CA ASP A 418 -21.26 -13.80 -11.81
C ASP A 418 -20.22 -13.00 -12.62
N SER A 419 -20.55 -11.77 -13.04
CA SER A 419 -19.64 -10.92 -13.83
C SER A 419 -18.35 -10.56 -13.08
N VAL A 420 -18.40 -10.57 -11.74
CA VAL A 420 -17.20 -10.35 -10.89
C VAL A 420 -16.63 -11.65 -10.31
N GLU A 421 -17.00 -12.79 -10.89
CA GLU A 421 -16.53 -14.14 -10.51
C GLU A 421 -16.77 -14.46 -9.02
N LEU A 422 -17.93 -14.08 -8.51
CA LEU A 422 -18.39 -14.44 -7.16
C LEU A 422 -19.61 -15.36 -7.26
N PRO A 423 -19.70 -16.40 -6.41
CA PRO A 423 -20.87 -17.27 -6.38
C PRO A 423 -22.17 -16.50 -6.11
N ARG A 424 -23.25 -16.80 -6.82
CA ARG A 424 -24.58 -16.19 -6.60
C ARG A 424 -25.06 -16.30 -5.15
N SER A 425 -24.71 -17.39 -4.47
CA SER A 425 -25.05 -17.60 -3.05
C SER A 425 -24.46 -16.54 -2.11
N TYR A 426 -23.40 -15.83 -2.54
CA TYR A 426 -22.78 -14.79 -1.74
C TYR A 426 -23.67 -13.57 -1.52
N ARG A 427 -24.74 -13.39 -2.31
CA ARG A 427 -25.71 -12.29 -2.12
C ARG A 427 -26.23 -12.18 -0.68
N ASN A 428 -26.32 -13.33 0.02
CA ASN A 428 -26.83 -13.39 1.41
C ASN A 428 -25.72 -13.21 2.48
N ARG A 429 -24.44 -13.14 2.09
CA ARG A 429 -23.33 -12.92 2.99
C ARG A 429 -23.19 -11.46 3.39
N TYR A 430 -22.63 -11.24 4.55
CA TYR A 430 -22.28 -9.91 5.04
C TYR A 430 -20.83 -9.55 4.68
N PRO A 431 -20.47 -8.25 4.62
CA PRO A 431 -19.11 -7.83 4.28
C PRO A 431 -18.00 -8.46 5.13
N HIS A 432 -18.25 -8.70 6.41
CA HIS A 432 -17.27 -9.30 7.33
C HIS A 432 -16.98 -10.78 7.05
N GLU A 433 -17.84 -11.48 6.32
CA GLU A 433 -17.67 -12.88 5.91
C GLU A 433 -16.84 -13.02 4.60
N LEU A 434 -16.38 -11.91 4.03
CA LEU A 434 -15.64 -11.87 2.78
C LEU A 434 -14.18 -11.48 2.99
N SER A 435 -13.28 -12.01 2.16
CA SER A 435 -11.89 -11.53 2.08
C SER A 435 -11.82 -10.10 1.52
N GLY A 436 -10.66 -9.42 1.66
CA GLY A 436 -10.43 -8.09 1.10
C GLY A 436 -10.70 -8.03 -0.41
N GLY A 437 -10.14 -8.98 -1.16
CA GLY A 437 -10.34 -9.07 -2.62
C GLY A 437 -11.79 -9.37 -3.01
N GLN A 438 -12.51 -10.20 -2.25
CA GLN A 438 -13.93 -10.46 -2.49
C GLN A 438 -14.77 -9.21 -2.22
N ARG A 439 -14.48 -8.45 -1.16
CA ARG A 439 -15.14 -7.15 -0.89
C ARG A 439 -14.90 -6.15 -2.01
N GLN A 440 -13.69 -6.13 -2.58
CA GLN A 440 -13.36 -5.25 -3.70
C GLN A 440 -14.16 -5.61 -4.96
N ARG A 441 -14.31 -6.91 -5.27
CA ARG A 441 -15.15 -7.40 -6.37
C ARG A 441 -16.64 -7.02 -6.18
N VAL A 442 -17.15 -7.07 -4.95
CA VAL A 442 -18.50 -6.56 -4.61
C VAL A 442 -18.58 -5.05 -4.87
N GLY A 443 -17.52 -4.29 -4.56
CA GLY A 443 -17.42 -2.86 -4.86
C GLY A 443 -17.52 -2.57 -6.37
N ILE A 444 -16.86 -3.39 -7.21
CA ILE A 444 -16.99 -3.30 -8.69
C ILE A 444 -18.42 -3.62 -9.11
N ALA A 445 -19.00 -4.74 -8.65
CA ALA A 445 -20.36 -5.13 -9.00
C ALA A 445 -21.37 -4.01 -8.70
N ARG A 446 -21.25 -3.38 -7.54
CA ARG A 446 -22.07 -2.21 -7.16
C ARG A 446 -21.83 -1.01 -8.08
N ALA A 447 -20.58 -0.72 -8.43
CA ALA A 447 -20.23 0.42 -9.29
C ALA A 447 -20.76 0.21 -10.73
N LEU A 448 -20.82 -1.02 -11.21
CA LEU A 448 -21.31 -1.39 -12.54
C LEU A 448 -22.83 -1.66 -12.58
N ALA A 449 -23.53 -1.61 -11.45
CA ALA A 449 -24.94 -1.99 -11.33
C ALA A 449 -25.90 -1.20 -12.26
N LEU A 450 -25.52 0.02 -12.65
CA LEU A 450 -26.27 0.87 -13.58
C LEU A 450 -25.67 0.94 -14.98
N THR A 451 -24.71 0.07 -15.32
CA THR A 451 -23.97 0.11 -16.60
C THR A 451 -23.46 1.53 -16.93
N PRO A 452 -22.55 2.08 -16.11
CA PRO A 452 -22.13 3.48 -16.23
C PRO A 452 -21.30 3.72 -17.49
N ASP A 453 -21.37 4.95 -18.03
CA ASP A 453 -20.49 5.41 -19.10
C ASP A 453 -19.06 5.69 -18.56
N LEU A 454 -18.97 6.14 -17.28
CA LEU A 454 -17.73 6.49 -16.59
C LEU A 454 -17.58 5.68 -15.29
N LEU A 455 -16.47 5.00 -15.13
CA LEU A 455 -16.04 4.40 -13.87
C LEU A 455 -14.91 5.23 -13.27
N ILE A 456 -15.02 5.61 -11.99
CA ILE A 456 -13.91 6.17 -11.21
C ILE A 456 -13.45 5.11 -10.22
N ALA A 457 -12.19 4.70 -10.32
CA ALA A 457 -11.55 3.75 -9.43
C ALA A 457 -10.49 4.48 -8.59
N ASP A 458 -10.82 4.76 -7.32
CA ASP A 458 -9.96 5.52 -6.40
C ASP A 458 -9.14 4.54 -5.56
N GLU A 459 -7.89 4.33 -5.93
CA GLU A 459 -6.92 3.39 -5.33
C GLU A 459 -7.49 1.98 -5.05
N PRO A 460 -8.12 1.32 -6.03
CA PRO A 460 -8.88 0.10 -5.77
C PRO A 460 -8.02 -1.11 -5.41
N THR A 461 -6.71 -1.04 -5.55
CA THR A 461 -5.77 -2.15 -5.31
C THR A 461 -4.82 -1.93 -4.13
N SER A 462 -4.86 -0.77 -3.46
CA SER A 462 -3.89 -0.38 -2.43
C SER A 462 -3.83 -1.29 -1.19
N ALA A 463 -4.90 -2.07 -0.94
CA ALA A 463 -4.99 -3.00 0.19
C ALA A 463 -4.94 -4.48 -0.22
N LEU A 464 -4.57 -4.77 -1.49
CA LEU A 464 -4.52 -6.12 -2.03
C LEU A 464 -3.07 -6.61 -2.13
N ASP A 465 -2.86 -7.90 -1.85
CA ASP A 465 -1.58 -8.54 -2.18
C ASP A 465 -1.41 -8.70 -3.71
N VAL A 466 -0.17 -8.92 -4.14
CA VAL A 466 0.22 -8.92 -5.57
C VAL A 466 -0.60 -9.90 -6.40
N SER A 467 -0.90 -11.10 -5.88
CA SER A 467 -1.64 -12.12 -6.64
C SER A 467 -3.14 -11.81 -6.74
N VAL A 468 -3.74 -11.23 -5.70
CA VAL A 468 -5.14 -10.75 -5.71
C VAL A 468 -5.24 -9.50 -6.57
N GLN A 469 -4.25 -8.60 -6.52
CA GLN A 469 -4.16 -7.43 -7.37
C GLN A 469 -4.13 -7.80 -8.85
N ALA A 470 -3.28 -8.75 -9.26
CA ALA A 470 -3.21 -9.19 -10.66
C ALA A 470 -4.57 -9.68 -11.15
N ARG A 471 -5.23 -10.58 -10.41
CA ARG A 471 -6.57 -11.09 -10.75
C ARG A 471 -7.65 -10.00 -10.78
N PHE A 472 -7.55 -9.00 -9.91
CA PHE A 472 -8.44 -7.84 -9.92
C PHE A 472 -8.26 -7.00 -11.19
N LEU A 473 -7.02 -6.78 -11.62
CA LEU A 473 -6.69 -6.01 -12.83
C LEU A 473 -7.18 -6.73 -14.08
N ASP A 474 -6.99 -8.05 -14.18
CA ASP A 474 -7.50 -8.87 -15.28
C ASP A 474 -9.03 -8.82 -15.37
N LEU A 475 -9.70 -8.95 -14.22
CA LEU A 475 -11.17 -8.82 -14.14
C LEU A 475 -11.66 -7.44 -14.59
N LEU A 476 -11.07 -6.37 -14.06
CA LEU A 476 -11.47 -4.99 -14.41
C LEU A 476 -11.26 -4.73 -15.90
N GLN A 477 -10.17 -5.23 -16.45
CA GLN A 477 -9.86 -5.13 -17.86
C GLN A 477 -10.88 -5.88 -18.73
N GLY A 478 -11.21 -7.15 -18.40
CA GLY A 478 -12.21 -7.92 -19.12
C GLY A 478 -13.57 -7.24 -19.11
N LEU A 479 -14.01 -6.74 -17.95
CA LEU A 479 -15.25 -5.96 -17.82
C LEU A 479 -15.22 -4.66 -18.64
N GLN A 480 -14.09 -3.98 -18.69
CA GLN A 480 -13.93 -2.75 -19.48
C GLN A 480 -13.97 -3.02 -20.99
N GLU A 481 -13.35 -4.11 -21.44
CA GLU A 481 -13.39 -4.55 -22.85
C GLU A 481 -14.79 -4.97 -23.29
N GLU A 482 -15.58 -5.58 -22.41
CA GLU A 482 -16.94 -5.99 -22.67
C GLU A 482 -17.91 -4.79 -22.65
N LEU A 483 -17.89 -3.99 -21.59
CA LEU A 483 -18.86 -2.92 -21.34
C LEU A 483 -18.47 -1.57 -21.95
N LYS A 484 -17.23 -1.41 -22.42
CA LYS A 484 -16.69 -0.20 -23.08
C LYS A 484 -16.83 1.11 -22.28
N PHE A 485 -16.94 1.06 -20.97
CA PHE A 485 -16.95 2.27 -20.16
C PHE A 485 -15.60 3.02 -20.20
N ALA A 486 -15.65 4.34 -20.06
CA ALA A 486 -14.47 5.16 -19.79
C ALA A 486 -14.06 5.00 -18.33
N CYS A 487 -12.75 5.01 -18.03
CA CYS A 487 -12.27 4.83 -16.66
C CYS A 487 -11.24 5.89 -16.27
N LEU A 488 -11.46 6.56 -15.14
CA LEU A 488 -10.45 7.32 -14.41
C LEU A 488 -9.89 6.43 -13.30
N PHE A 489 -8.71 5.87 -13.51
CA PHE A 489 -8.05 4.96 -12.58
C PHE A 489 -7.02 5.73 -11.75
N ILE A 490 -7.31 5.96 -10.49
CA ILE A 490 -6.46 6.72 -9.56
C ILE A 490 -5.61 5.74 -8.78
N THR A 491 -4.29 5.90 -8.80
CA THR A 491 -3.36 5.07 -8.03
C THR A 491 -2.03 5.80 -7.83
N HIS A 492 -1.24 5.35 -6.87
CA HIS A 492 0.17 5.70 -6.73
C HIS A 492 1.10 4.62 -7.29
N ASP A 493 0.57 3.46 -7.71
CA ASP A 493 1.33 2.33 -8.27
C ASP A 493 1.44 2.45 -9.80
N LEU A 494 2.64 2.80 -10.28
CA LEU A 494 2.93 2.91 -11.71
C LEU A 494 2.94 1.56 -12.44
N GLY A 495 3.21 0.46 -11.76
CA GLY A 495 3.12 -0.88 -12.33
C GLY A 495 1.68 -1.26 -12.70
N VAL A 496 0.73 -0.87 -11.86
CA VAL A 496 -0.71 -1.05 -12.12
C VAL A 496 -1.17 -0.21 -13.32
N VAL A 497 -0.71 1.04 -13.38
CA VAL A 497 -1.05 1.95 -14.50
C VAL A 497 -0.48 1.44 -15.82
N ASP A 498 0.72 0.85 -15.80
CA ASP A 498 1.35 0.23 -16.98
C ASP A 498 0.51 -0.93 -17.54
N ILE A 499 -0.14 -1.71 -16.68
CA ILE A 499 -0.98 -2.83 -17.10
C ILE A 499 -2.31 -2.36 -17.73
N LEU A 500 -2.97 -1.38 -17.09
CA LEU A 500 -4.36 -1.05 -17.42
C LEU A 500 -4.52 0.13 -18.36
N SER A 501 -3.66 1.16 -18.25
CA SER A 501 -3.97 2.46 -18.81
C SER A 501 -3.58 2.61 -20.28
N HIS A 502 -4.36 3.38 -21.03
CA HIS A 502 -4.05 3.83 -22.37
C HIS A 502 -3.24 5.13 -22.33
N ARG A 503 -3.62 6.06 -21.44
CA ARG A 503 -2.94 7.31 -21.15
C ARG A 503 -2.66 7.45 -19.67
N ILE A 504 -1.63 8.24 -19.35
CA ILE A 504 -1.26 8.58 -17.97
C ILE A 504 -1.33 10.09 -17.81
N ALA A 505 -1.94 10.53 -16.72
CA ALA A 505 -1.97 11.91 -16.24
C ALA A 505 -1.24 11.99 -14.90
N VAL A 506 -0.23 12.84 -14.79
CA VAL A 506 0.62 12.96 -13.60
C VAL A 506 0.27 14.23 -12.84
N MET A 507 -0.07 14.10 -11.57
CA MET A 507 -0.41 15.21 -10.69
C MET A 507 0.65 15.48 -9.64
N GLN A 508 1.00 16.78 -9.47
CA GLN A 508 1.83 17.28 -8.37
C GLN A 508 1.23 18.56 -7.79
N HIS A 509 1.15 18.64 -6.46
CA HIS A 509 0.69 19.84 -5.74
C HIS A 509 -0.62 20.45 -6.29
N GLY A 510 -1.59 19.60 -6.64
CA GLY A 510 -2.89 20.01 -7.14
C GLY A 510 -2.93 20.37 -8.63
N ARG A 511 -1.84 20.23 -9.37
CA ARG A 511 -1.74 20.55 -10.80
C ARG A 511 -1.44 19.32 -11.64
N LEU A 512 -1.96 19.29 -12.86
CA LEU A 512 -1.52 18.36 -13.89
C LEU A 512 -0.17 18.84 -14.42
N VAL A 513 0.88 18.01 -14.27
CA VAL A 513 2.26 18.38 -14.68
C VAL A 513 2.65 17.73 -15.99
N GLU A 514 2.14 16.53 -16.27
CA GLU A 514 2.39 15.84 -17.53
C GLU A 514 1.23 14.90 -17.88
N GLU A 515 0.94 14.77 -19.17
CA GLU A 515 -0.10 13.91 -19.70
C GLU A 515 0.32 13.36 -21.06
N GLY A 516 0.02 12.10 -21.32
CA GLY A 516 0.34 11.50 -22.62
C GLY A 516 0.04 10.01 -22.71
N PRO A 517 0.29 9.38 -23.87
CA PRO A 517 0.25 7.94 -24.02
C PRO A 517 1.11 7.25 -22.97
N ARG A 518 0.63 6.13 -22.42
CA ARG A 518 1.29 5.37 -21.35
C ARG A 518 2.78 5.17 -21.64
N ASP A 519 3.12 4.64 -22.81
CA ASP A 519 4.50 4.31 -23.18
C ASP A 519 5.40 5.55 -23.26
N VAL A 520 4.85 6.70 -23.66
CA VAL A 520 5.61 7.95 -23.73
C VAL A 520 5.96 8.42 -22.33
N ILE A 521 4.98 8.44 -21.44
CA ILE A 521 5.17 8.88 -20.04
C ILE A 521 6.14 7.94 -19.31
N LEU A 522 6.00 6.62 -19.46
CA LEU A 522 6.84 5.66 -18.72
C LEU A 522 8.27 5.56 -19.26
N LYS A 523 8.48 5.71 -20.59
CA LYS A 523 9.80 5.52 -21.21
C LYS A 523 10.57 6.83 -21.45
N ASN A 524 9.84 7.92 -21.73
CA ASN A 524 10.44 9.21 -22.11
C ASN A 524 9.71 10.38 -21.43
N PRO A 525 9.64 10.42 -20.08
CA PRO A 525 9.01 11.52 -19.35
C PRO A 525 9.75 12.82 -19.58
N ARG A 526 9.02 13.92 -19.75
CA ARG A 526 9.57 15.27 -19.99
C ARG A 526 9.68 16.09 -18.71
N ASP A 527 8.67 15.98 -17.86
CA ASP A 527 8.64 16.73 -16.62
C ASP A 527 9.62 16.13 -15.58
N PRO A 528 10.43 16.97 -14.90
CA PRO A 528 11.41 16.49 -13.91
C PRO A 528 10.77 15.74 -12.73
N TYR A 529 9.54 16.07 -12.36
CA TYR A 529 8.83 15.34 -11.31
C TYR A 529 8.42 13.95 -11.79
N THR A 530 7.90 13.81 -13.01
CA THR A 530 7.56 12.52 -13.62
C THR A 530 8.80 11.62 -13.70
N GLN A 531 9.95 12.19 -14.08
CA GLN A 531 11.24 11.46 -14.12
C GLN A 531 11.61 10.92 -12.73
N ARG A 532 11.52 11.75 -11.69
CA ARG A 532 11.79 11.33 -10.30
C ARG A 532 10.79 10.27 -9.82
N LEU A 533 9.51 10.45 -10.13
CA LEU A 533 8.45 9.51 -9.76
C LEU A 533 8.72 8.11 -10.35
N ILE A 534 9.05 8.03 -11.63
CA ILE A 534 9.37 6.77 -12.32
C ILE A 534 10.68 6.17 -11.79
N ALA A 535 11.70 6.98 -11.56
CA ALA A 535 12.99 6.53 -11.02
C ALA A 535 12.88 5.96 -9.59
N ALA A 536 11.85 6.37 -8.83
CA ALA A 536 11.61 5.90 -7.47
C ALA A 536 10.88 4.54 -7.40
N VAL A 537 10.25 4.08 -8.49
CA VAL A 537 9.53 2.80 -8.52
C VAL A 537 10.52 1.64 -8.35
N PRO A 538 10.34 0.79 -7.32
CA PRO A 538 11.20 -0.36 -7.13
C PRO A 538 10.93 -1.44 -8.20
N ILE A 539 11.99 -2.10 -8.65
CA ILE A 539 11.92 -3.15 -9.68
C ILE A 539 12.27 -4.50 -9.05
N PRO A 540 11.58 -5.60 -9.41
CA PRO A 540 11.85 -6.93 -8.89
C PRO A 540 13.07 -7.57 -9.60
N ASP A 541 14.19 -6.88 -9.59
CA ASP A 541 15.50 -7.30 -10.12
C ASP A 541 16.60 -6.64 -9.26
N PRO A 542 17.33 -7.40 -8.43
CA PRO A 542 18.33 -6.82 -7.53
C PRO A 542 19.45 -6.05 -8.23
N ALA A 543 19.91 -6.52 -9.39
CA ALA A 543 21.01 -5.89 -10.12
C ALA A 543 20.57 -4.56 -10.74
N GLU A 544 19.42 -4.53 -11.38
CA GLU A 544 18.85 -3.34 -11.99
C GLU A 544 18.41 -2.33 -10.92
N GLN A 545 17.80 -2.81 -9.83
CA GLN A 545 17.39 -1.96 -8.70
C GLN A 545 18.59 -1.25 -8.07
N LYS A 546 19.72 -1.94 -7.90
CA LYS A 546 20.96 -1.34 -7.41
C LYS A 546 21.44 -0.21 -8.31
N LYS A 547 21.48 -0.41 -9.63
CA LYS A 547 21.88 0.63 -10.61
C LYS A 547 20.96 1.85 -10.55
N ARG A 548 19.64 1.64 -10.50
CA ARG A 548 18.64 2.72 -10.42
C ARG A 548 18.79 3.53 -9.14
N ARG A 549 19.02 2.86 -8.02
CA ARG A 549 19.28 3.51 -6.74
C ARG A 549 20.55 4.36 -6.79
N GLU A 550 21.66 3.82 -7.30
CA GLU A 550 22.93 4.56 -7.43
C GLU A 550 22.75 5.80 -8.33
N ALA A 551 22.05 5.67 -9.45
CA ALA A 551 21.73 6.80 -10.32
C ALA A 551 20.84 7.85 -9.63
N ARG A 552 19.83 7.42 -8.86
CA ARG A 552 18.94 8.31 -8.08
C ARG A 552 19.71 9.07 -7.00
N LEU A 553 20.62 8.41 -6.28
CA LEU A 553 21.44 9.04 -5.24
C LEU A 553 22.47 10.02 -5.84
N ALA A 554 23.01 9.73 -7.01
CA ALA A 554 23.94 10.63 -7.70
C ALA A 554 23.24 11.89 -8.28
N ALA A 555 21.91 11.84 -8.48
CA ALA A 555 21.10 12.97 -8.98
C ALA A 555 20.55 13.88 -7.85
N LYS A 556 20.69 13.49 -6.58
CA LYS A 556 20.38 14.31 -5.38
C LYS A 556 21.54 15.26 -5.09
#